data_4d97b4ec348fb5f6393729e69b243d33
#
_entry.id   4d97b4ec348fb5f6393729e69b243d33
#
_cell.length_a   1.000
_cell.length_b   1.000
_cell.length_c   1.000
_cell.angle_alpha   90.00
_cell.angle_beta   90.00
_cell.angle_gamma   90.00
#
_symmetry.space_group_name_H-M   'P 1'
#
loop_
_entity.id
_entity.type
_entity.pdbx_description
1 polymer ?
#
loop_
_entity_poly.entity_id
_entity_poly.type
_entity_poly.pdbx_seq_one_letter_code
_entity_poly.pdbx_strand_id
1 'polypeptide(L)'
;VDVLAEREQKFGEVWRTLNNQFYDPDFHGQDWGALADKYHAKIPAASTEEDYGDIVKMMIGELNSSHSGYSSPRGGKSHKVGLLGLDFDPMYSGVGLLISHVLPNAACDRGEVHLKAGDILLAINGTEIKEDTNIHQLLDYQVDQQTELRIKSGKKKRSVFVRPQSRYSVGWFRYDEWVRERREIVELLSEGKLGYIHIRGMGYPSLQRFEAQLFSVGSGKEGLVIDVRNNGGGSITDQLLAMLQVKRHAVTYPRDGGPGYPQGRLPLYSWVKPIIVLCNEHSFSNAEIFSHAIKTLERGELVGIPTPGGVISTGWEGLLDGSSFRLPLRGWYYGTDLRRSAKRNMEGNGAVPDVIVPIDPGQISAEEDVQIAIAVRNLMRKVKVY
;
A
#
# COMPACT_ATOMS: atom_id res chain seq x y z
N VAL A 1 -34.47 1.32 -22.38
CA VAL A 1 -33.12 0.93 -22.85
C VAL A 1 -33.18 -0.58 -23.09
N ASP A 2 -32.71 -1.02 -24.24
CA ASP A 2 -32.52 -2.45 -24.52
C ASP A 2 -31.22 -2.89 -23.81
N VAL A 3 -31.39 -3.57 -22.69
CA VAL A 3 -30.28 -3.97 -21.82
C VAL A 3 -29.35 -4.97 -22.51
N LEU A 4 -29.92 -5.86 -23.34
CA LEU A 4 -29.13 -6.85 -24.08
C LEU A 4 -28.25 -6.16 -25.14
N ALA A 5 -28.83 -5.28 -25.93
CA ALA A 5 -28.09 -4.54 -26.96
C ALA A 5 -26.99 -3.65 -26.35
N GLU A 6 -27.25 -3.03 -25.19
CA GLU A 6 -26.26 -2.26 -24.47
C GLU A 6 -25.09 -3.13 -23.99
N ARG A 7 -25.38 -4.31 -23.44
CA ARG A 7 -24.34 -5.26 -22.98
C ARG A 7 -23.48 -5.78 -24.13
N GLU A 8 -24.10 -6.12 -25.25
CA GLU A 8 -23.40 -6.53 -26.48
C GLU A 8 -22.46 -5.43 -26.99
N GLN A 9 -22.96 -4.19 -27.02
CA GLN A 9 -22.15 -3.03 -27.41
C GLN A 9 -20.94 -2.84 -26.49
N LYS A 10 -21.14 -2.82 -25.17
CA LYS A 10 -20.06 -2.68 -24.19
C LYS A 10 -19.02 -3.80 -24.32
N PHE A 11 -19.47 -5.04 -24.45
CA PHE A 11 -18.59 -6.19 -24.64
C PHE A 11 -17.73 -6.04 -25.91
N GLY A 12 -18.37 -5.71 -27.02
CA GLY A 12 -17.67 -5.47 -28.28
C GLY A 12 -16.67 -4.32 -28.21
N GLU A 13 -16.96 -3.28 -27.42
CA GLU A 13 -16.05 -2.16 -27.19
C GLU A 13 -14.83 -2.59 -26.37
N VAL A 14 -15.01 -3.31 -25.27
CA VAL A 14 -13.92 -3.88 -24.47
C VAL A 14 -13.04 -4.79 -25.32
N TRP A 15 -13.64 -5.73 -26.04
CA TRP A 15 -12.90 -6.67 -26.89
C TRP A 15 -12.08 -5.95 -27.97
N ARG A 16 -12.69 -5.03 -28.73
CA ARG A 16 -12.01 -4.28 -29.81
C ARG A 16 -10.87 -3.40 -29.27
N THR A 17 -11.08 -2.76 -28.13
CA THR A 17 -10.05 -1.91 -27.54
C THR A 17 -8.86 -2.75 -27.10
N LEU A 18 -9.07 -3.87 -26.44
CA LEU A 18 -7.99 -4.80 -26.09
C LEU A 18 -7.34 -5.40 -27.33
N ASN A 19 -8.12 -5.79 -28.36
CA ASN A 19 -7.58 -6.29 -29.61
C ASN A 19 -6.60 -5.30 -30.29
N ASN A 20 -6.87 -4.02 -30.19
CA ASN A 20 -6.08 -2.99 -30.88
C ASN A 20 -4.93 -2.44 -30.03
N GLN A 21 -4.98 -2.53 -28.71
CA GLN A 21 -4.10 -1.79 -27.83
C GLN A 21 -3.46 -2.63 -26.71
N PHE A 22 -3.79 -3.91 -26.58
CA PHE A 22 -3.12 -4.79 -25.64
C PHE A 22 -1.60 -4.81 -25.93
N TYR A 23 -0.78 -4.73 -24.90
CA TYR A 23 0.65 -4.53 -25.05
C TYR A 23 1.41 -5.68 -25.74
N ASP A 24 0.85 -6.89 -25.67
CA ASP A 24 1.39 -8.07 -26.35
C ASP A 24 0.54 -8.40 -27.57
N PRO A 25 1.08 -8.25 -28.82
CA PRO A 25 0.32 -8.48 -30.04
C PRO A 25 -0.10 -9.94 -30.22
N ASP A 26 0.53 -10.87 -29.53
CA ASP A 26 0.22 -12.30 -29.57
C ASP A 26 -0.72 -12.73 -28.43
N PHE A 27 -1.25 -11.78 -27.64
CA PHE A 27 -2.19 -12.01 -26.54
C PHE A 27 -1.73 -13.11 -25.56
N HIS A 28 -0.43 -13.20 -25.29
CA HIS A 28 0.19 -14.29 -24.53
C HIS A 28 -0.10 -15.68 -25.09
N GLY A 29 -0.26 -15.78 -26.43
CA GLY A 29 -0.56 -17.02 -27.14
C GLY A 29 -2.03 -17.43 -27.14
N GLN A 30 -2.94 -16.56 -26.71
CA GLN A 30 -4.37 -16.83 -26.71
C GLN A 30 -5.00 -16.50 -28.07
N ASP A 31 -5.95 -17.32 -28.51
CA ASP A 31 -6.84 -16.97 -29.64
C ASP A 31 -7.91 -15.98 -29.17
N TRP A 32 -7.58 -14.68 -29.29
CA TRP A 32 -8.42 -13.59 -28.80
C TRP A 32 -9.78 -13.52 -29.52
N GLY A 33 -9.85 -13.98 -30.78
CA GLY A 33 -11.09 -14.09 -31.53
C GLY A 33 -11.99 -15.19 -30.99
N ALA A 34 -11.46 -16.40 -30.82
CA ALA A 34 -12.19 -17.52 -30.23
C ALA A 34 -12.69 -17.25 -28.81
N LEU A 35 -11.90 -16.49 -28.03
CA LEU A 35 -12.32 -16.04 -26.69
C LEU A 35 -13.47 -15.05 -26.74
N ALA A 36 -13.52 -14.15 -27.73
CA ALA A 36 -14.67 -13.29 -27.93
C ALA A 36 -15.97 -14.10 -28.14
N ASP A 37 -15.94 -15.06 -29.06
CA ASP A 37 -17.11 -15.90 -29.36
C ASP A 37 -17.57 -16.71 -28.13
N LYS A 38 -16.61 -17.30 -27.40
CA LYS A 38 -16.84 -18.06 -26.16
C LYS A 38 -17.60 -17.26 -25.11
N TYR A 39 -17.19 -16.01 -24.88
CA TYR A 39 -17.76 -15.18 -23.83
C TYR A 39 -18.96 -14.36 -24.28
N HIS A 40 -19.01 -13.93 -25.54
CA HIS A 40 -20.19 -13.28 -26.14
C HIS A 40 -21.44 -14.15 -26.03
N ALA A 41 -21.33 -15.46 -26.32
CA ALA A 41 -22.41 -16.42 -26.21
C ALA A 41 -23.02 -16.52 -24.78
N LYS A 42 -22.32 -16.03 -23.74
CA LYS A 42 -22.80 -16.05 -22.36
C LYS A 42 -23.61 -14.81 -21.97
N ILE A 43 -23.50 -13.71 -22.72
CA ILE A 43 -24.13 -12.41 -22.38
C ILE A 43 -25.66 -12.53 -22.20
N PRO A 44 -26.42 -13.26 -23.07
CA PRO A 44 -27.86 -13.39 -22.90
C PRO A 44 -28.30 -14.07 -21.60
N ALA A 45 -27.43 -14.86 -20.98
CA ALA A 45 -27.68 -15.53 -19.69
C ALA A 45 -27.42 -14.66 -18.46
N ALA A 46 -26.79 -13.49 -18.61
CA ALA A 46 -26.54 -12.57 -17.49
C ALA A 46 -27.83 -11.96 -16.98
N SER A 47 -28.21 -12.23 -15.75
CA SER A 47 -29.43 -11.73 -15.12
C SER A 47 -29.24 -10.33 -14.51
N THR A 48 -28.03 -10.04 -14.05
CA THR A 48 -27.65 -8.78 -13.37
C THR A 48 -26.48 -8.09 -14.06
N GLU A 49 -26.19 -6.84 -13.70
CA GLU A 49 -24.96 -6.16 -14.13
C GLU A 49 -23.69 -6.78 -13.48
N GLU A 50 -23.84 -7.44 -12.35
CA GLU A 50 -22.75 -8.19 -11.72
C GLU A 50 -22.39 -9.43 -12.54
N ASP A 51 -23.40 -10.23 -12.96
CA ASP A 51 -23.20 -11.40 -13.85
C ASP A 51 -22.51 -10.97 -15.15
N TYR A 52 -22.98 -9.88 -15.76
CA TYR A 52 -22.36 -9.32 -16.96
C TYR A 52 -20.91 -8.92 -16.70
N GLY A 53 -20.65 -8.19 -15.62
CA GLY A 53 -19.30 -7.78 -15.23
C GLY A 53 -18.37 -8.98 -15.03
N ASP A 54 -18.87 -10.08 -14.49
CA ASP A 54 -18.09 -11.30 -14.31
C ASP A 54 -17.76 -12.01 -15.62
N ILE A 55 -18.70 -12.00 -16.60
CA ILE A 55 -18.42 -12.50 -17.96
C ILE A 55 -17.28 -11.70 -18.60
N VAL A 56 -17.31 -10.37 -18.50
CA VAL A 56 -16.25 -9.51 -19.05
C VAL A 56 -14.93 -9.74 -18.33
N LYS A 57 -14.93 -9.85 -17.00
CA LYS A 57 -13.72 -10.15 -16.20
C LYS A 57 -13.12 -11.51 -16.57
N MET A 58 -13.96 -12.53 -16.79
CA MET A 58 -13.49 -13.85 -17.22
C MET A 58 -12.80 -13.79 -18.58
N MET A 59 -13.39 -13.07 -19.55
CA MET A 59 -12.75 -12.87 -20.86
C MET A 59 -11.40 -12.17 -20.74
N ILE A 60 -11.34 -11.06 -20.01
CA ILE A 60 -10.10 -10.31 -19.80
C ILE A 60 -9.06 -11.16 -19.05
N GLY A 61 -9.52 -11.98 -18.10
CA GLY A 61 -8.66 -12.87 -17.30
C GLY A 61 -7.91 -13.92 -18.11
N GLU A 62 -8.46 -14.36 -19.26
CA GLU A 62 -7.77 -15.32 -20.15
C GLU A 62 -6.45 -14.76 -20.72
N LEU A 63 -6.29 -13.44 -20.75
CA LEU A 63 -5.04 -12.79 -21.14
C LEU A 63 -3.89 -13.02 -20.13
N ASN A 64 -4.19 -13.55 -18.94
CA ASN A 64 -3.23 -13.81 -17.87
C ASN A 64 -2.25 -12.65 -17.66
N SER A 65 -2.80 -11.45 -17.55
CA SER A 65 -2.05 -10.20 -17.44
C SER A 65 -2.42 -9.49 -16.14
N SER A 66 -1.41 -9.00 -15.43
CA SER A 66 -1.66 -8.07 -14.33
C SER A 66 -2.26 -6.75 -14.85
N HIS A 67 -2.77 -5.91 -13.96
CA HIS A 67 -3.35 -4.61 -14.32
C HIS A 67 -4.48 -4.69 -15.36
N SER A 68 -5.17 -5.82 -15.42
CA SER A 68 -6.39 -6.03 -16.20
C SER A 68 -7.60 -6.09 -15.28
N GLY A 69 -8.80 -5.87 -15.82
CA GLY A 69 -10.03 -5.99 -15.06
C GLY A 69 -11.15 -5.10 -15.56
N TYR A 70 -12.34 -5.34 -15.05
CA TYR A 70 -13.57 -4.60 -15.35
C TYR A 70 -14.19 -4.09 -14.04
N SER A 71 -14.72 -2.88 -14.06
CA SER A 71 -15.43 -2.26 -12.94
C SER A 71 -16.82 -1.84 -13.41
N SER A 72 -17.85 -2.42 -12.82
CA SER A 72 -19.24 -2.00 -13.05
C SER A 72 -19.46 -0.55 -12.62
N PRO A 73 -20.50 0.13 -13.14
CA PRO A 73 -20.83 1.47 -12.70
C PRO A 73 -20.97 1.53 -11.18
N ARG A 74 -20.42 2.57 -10.55
CA ARG A 74 -20.57 2.74 -9.11
C ARG A 74 -22.03 3.06 -8.78
N GLY A 75 -22.83 2.03 -8.55
CA GLY A 75 -24.20 2.11 -8.08
C GLY A 75 -24.28 1.66 -6.63
N GLY A 76 -24.73 2.54 -5.74
CA GLY A 76 -25.04 2.21 -4.37
C GLY A 76 -24.44 3.19 -3.35
N LYS A 77 -25.23 3.55 -2.33
CA LYS A 77 -24.73 4.28 -1.17
C LYS A 77 -23.79 3.34 -0.41
N SER A 78 -22.51 3.70 -0.33
CA SER A 78 -21.55 2.99 0.51
C SER A 78 -22.06 2.93 1.95
N HIS A 79 -22.24 1.74 2.50
CA HIS A 79 -22.59 1.54 3.89
C HIS A 79 -21.46 2.09 4.79
N LYS A 80 -21.77 3.09 5.60
CA LYS A 80 -20.78 3.80 6.42
C LYS A 80 -20.88 3.38 7.87
N VAL A 81 -20.07 2.43 8.28
CA VAL A 81 -19.90 2.06 9.69
C VAL A 81 -18.89 2.99 10.34
N GLY A 82 -19.27 3.57 11.49
CA GLY A 82 -18.36 4.35 12.33
C GLY A 82 -17.39 3.42 13.07
N LEU A 83 -16.14 3.85 13.21
CA LEU A 83 -15.12 3.12 13.95
C LEU A 83 -14.63 3.94 15.13
N LEU A 84 -14.43 3.29 16.27
CA LEU A 84 -14.02 3.93 17.52
C LEU A 84 -12.49 4.05 17.65
N GLY A 85 -11.71 3.28 16.88
CA GLY A 85 -10.27 3.16 17.05
C GLY A 85 -9.89 2.40 18.32
N LEU A 86 -10.66 1.37 18.63
CA LEU A 86 -10.44 0.48 19.78
C LEU A 86 -10.23 -0.96 19.28
N ASP A 87 -9.32 -1.68 19.91
CA ASP A 87 -9.22 -3.12 19.81
C ASP A 87 -9.68 -3.74 21.13
N PHE A 88 -10.30 -4.90 21.05
CA PHE A 88 -10.88 -5.59 22.19
C PHE A 88 -10.21 -6.96 22.40
N ASP A 89 -10.10 -7.37 23.65
CA ASP A 89 -9.59 -8.68 24.01
C ASP A 89 -10.63 -9.76 23.65
N PRO A 90 -10.35 -10.64 22.68
CA PRO A 90 -11.30 -11.68 22.27
C PRO A 90 -11.46 -12.80 23.31
N MET A 91 -10.57 -12.88 24.29
CA MET A 91 -10.63 -13.90 25.36
C MET A 91 -11.39 -13.40 26.61
N TYR A 92 -11.83 -12.13 26.60
CA TYR A 92 -12.58 -11.60 27.73
C TYR A 92 -14.01 -12.12 27.75
N SER A 93 -14.40 -12.77 28.88
CA SER A 93 -15.73 -13.39 29.08
C SER A 93 -16.63 -12.61 30.06
N GLY A 94 -16.27 -11.39 30.43
CA GLY A 94 -17.07 -10.53 31.31
C GLY A 94 -18.13 -9.74 30.57
N VAL A 95 -18.88 -8.92 31.34
CA VAL A 95 -19.90 -8.01 30.74
C VAL A 95 -19.25 -6.89 29.95
N GLY A 96 -19.69 -6.69 28.71
CA GLY A 96 -19.18 -5.70 27.80
C GLY A 96 -17.93 -6.17 27.04
N LEU A 97 -17.15 -5.24 26.49
CA LEU A 97 -15.92 -5.53 25.74
C LEU A 97 -14.71 -4.91 26.44
N LEU A 98 -13.74 -5.73 26.81
CA LEU A 98 -12.48 -5.27 27.41
C LEU A 98 -11.60 -4.64 26.33
N ILE A 99 -11.23 -3.39 26.50
CA ILE A 99 -10.33 -2.66 25.58
C ILE A 99 -8.91 -3.18 25.82
N SER A 100 -8.32 -3.78 24.81
CA SER A 100 -6.92 -4.22 24.80
C SER A 100 -5.99 -3.14 24.28
N HIS A 101 -6.44 -2.30 23.33
CA HIS A 101 -5.65 -1.24 22.76
C HIS A 101 -6.53 -0.05 22.36
N VAL A 102 -6.00 1.16 22.50
CA VAL A 102 -6.60 2.42 22.05
C VAL A 102 -5.68 3.02 21.00
N LEU A 103 -6.18 3.11 19.79
CA LEU A 103 -5.42 3.61 18.65
C LEU A 103 -5.07 5.10 18.84
N PRO A 104 -3.80 5.50 18.82
CA PRO A 104 -3.37 6.88 19.01
C PRO A 104 -4.02 7.82 17.98
N ASN A 105 -4.43 8.99 18.46
CA ASN A 105 -5.13 10.02 17.69
C ASN A 105 -6.51 9.62 17.13
N ALA A 106 -7.04 8.45 17.44
CA ALA A 106 -8.41 8.08 17.12
C ALA A 106 -9.42 8.75 18.06
N ALA A 107 -10.71 8.57 17.79
CA ALA A 107 -11.80 9.23 18.50
C ALA A 107 -11.77 9.01 20.03
N CYS A 108 -11.37 7.81 20.45
CA CYS A 108 -11.35 7.41 21.87
C CYS A 108 -10.06 7.79 22.62
N ASP A 109 -9.02 8.24 21.91
CA ASP A 109 -7.77 8.73 22.50
C ASP A 109 -7.76 10.24 22.76
N ARG A 110 -8.71 10.99 22.20
CA ARG A 110 -8.69 12.48 22.18
C ARG A 110 -9.41 13.13 23.35
N GLY A 111 -8.90 14.29 23.73
CA GLY A 111 -9.55 15.23 24.65
C GLY A 111 -9.87 14.61 26.01
N GLU A 112 -11.05 14.90 26.54
CA GLU A 112 -11.52 14.40 27.84
C GLU A 112 -11.98 12.93 27.83
N VAL A 113 -12.10 12.34 26.64
CA VAL A 113 -12.51 10.93 26.46
C VAL A 113 -11.44 10.02 27.00
N HIS A 114 -10.26 10.10 26.45
CA HIS A 114 -9.01 9.44 26.82
C HIS A 114 -9.19 8.05 27.47
N LEU A 115 -9.69 7.10 26.67
CA LEU A 115 -9.81 5.71 27.10
C LEU A 115 -8.43 5.04 27.10
N LYS A 116 -8.31 3.92 27.80
CA LYS A 116 -7.06 3.17 27.88
C LYS A 116 -7.32 1.67 27.90
N ALA A 117 -6.30 0.89 27.61
CA ALA A 117 -6.31 -0.55 27.79
C ALA A 117 -6.70 -0.89 29.25
N GLY A 118 -7.56 -1.88 29.43
CA GLY A 118 -8.16 -2.27 30.71
C GLY A 118 -9.51 -1.59 31.00
N ASP A 119 -9.94 -0.58 30.26
CA ASP A 119 -11.30 -0.06 30.32
C ASP A 119 -12.28 -1.04 29.65
N ILE A 120 -13.54 -1.04 30.06
CA ILE A 120 -14.57 -1.91 29.49
C ILE A 120 -15.67 -1.05 28.87
N LEU A 121 -15.96 -1.30 27.59
CA LEU A 121 -17.09 -0.71 26.88
C LEU A 121 -18.37 -1.49 27.22
N LEU A 122 -19.31 -0.84 27.93
CA LEU A 122 -20.53 -1.46 28.44
C LEU A 122 -21.77 -1.21 27.57
N ALA A 123 -21.84 -0.04 26.89
CA ALA A 123 -22.98 0.30 26.05
C ALA A 123 -22.60 1.35 25.01
N ILE A 124 -23.35 1.39 23.91
CA ILE A 124 -23.29 2.39 22.85
C ILE A 124 -24.70 2.97 22.66
N ASN A 125 -24.86 4.29 22.75
CA ASN A 125 -26.13 5.00 22.63
C ASN A 125 -27.25 4.36 23.49
N GLY A 126 -26.93 4.01 24.74
CA GLY A 126 -27.85 3.36 25.68
C GLY A 126 -28.06 1.87 25.47
N THR A 127 -27.68 1.27 24.35
CA THR A 127 -27.79 -0.15 24.10
C THR A 127 -26.65 -0.90 24.79
N GLU A 128 -26.99 -1.79 25.71
CA GLU A 128 -26.00 -2.61 26.43
C GLU A 128 -25.34 -3.66 25.53
N ILE A 129 -24.04 -3.83 25.71
CA ILE A 129 -23.25 -4.81 24.97
C ILE A 129 -23.33 -6.14 25.72
N LYS A 130 -23.89 -7.15 25.06
CA LYS A 130 -23.97 -8.54 25.49
C LYS A 130 -23.06 -9.39 24.59
N GLU A 131 -22.95 -10.67 24.92
CA GLU A 131 -22.11 -11.62 24.19
C GLU A 131 -22.45 -11.73 22.70
N ASP A 132 -23.73 -11.62 22.34
CA ASP A 132 -24.27 -11.68 20.99
C ASP A 132 -24.36 -10.33 20.26
N THR A 133 -23.94 -9.24 20.90
CA THR A 133 -24.10 -7.89 20.35
C THR A 133 -23.08 -7.59 19.25
N ASN A 134 -23.56 -7.35 18.05
CA ASN A 134 -22.74 -6.83 16.95
C ASN A 134 -22.57 -5.31 17.08
N ILE A 135 -21.43 -4.89 17.61
CA ILE A 135 -21.13 -3.46 17.80
C ILE A 135 -21.09 -2.66 16.48
N HIS A 136 -20.80 -3.30 15.34
CA HIS A 136 -20.78 -2.63 14.06
C HIS A 136 -22.19 -2.17 13.65
N GLN A 137 -23.24 -2.94 13.99
CA GLN A 137 -24.62 -2.51 13.77
C GLN A 137 -24.99 -1.29 14.62
N LEU A 138 -24.48 -1.19 15.86
CA LEU A 138 -24.69 -0.04 16.71
C LEU A 138 -23.96 1.22 16.22
N LEU A 139 -22.95 1.03 15.37
CA LEU A 139 -22.14 2.10 14.78
C LEU A 139 -22.49 2.38 13.30
N ASP A 140 -23.52 1.73 12.77
CA ASP A 140 -24.03 2.00 11.43
C ASP A 140 -24.47 3.45 11.31
N TYR A 141 -24.02 4.12 10.24
CA TYR A 141 -24.25 5.53 9.96
C TYR A 141 -23.81 6.51 11.06
N GLN A 142 -22.96 6.07 12.01
CA GLN A 142 -22.45 6.90 13.11
C GLN A 142 -21.16 7.66 12.76
N VAL A 143 -20.65 7.57 11.54
CA VAL A 143 -19.46 8.36 11.13
C VAL A 143 -19.72 9.84 11.35
N ASP A 144 -18.85 10.50 12.15
CA ASP A 144 -18.93 11.91 12.56
C ASP A 144 -20.19 12.30 13.35
N GLN A 145 -21.03 11.32 13.77
CA GLN A 145 -22.17 11.56 14.66
C GLN A 145 -21.76 11.51 16.12
N GLN A 146 -22.41 12.30 16.96
CA GLN A 146 -22.19 12.23 18.41
C GLN A 146 -22.74 10.93 18.95
N THR A 147 -21.88 10.10 19.51
CA THR A 147 -22.16 8.76 20.00
C THR A 147 -21.79 8.65 21.46
N GLU A 148 -22.73 8.24 22.32
CA GLU A 148 -22.49 8.00 23.74
C GLU A 148 -21.87 6.61 23.93
N LEU A 149 -20.78 6.56 24.69
CA LEU A 149 -20.15 5.31 25.15
C LEU A 149 -20.22 5.25 26.67
N ARG A 150 -20.78 4.16 27.22
CA ARG A 150 -20.75 3.88 28.64
C ARG A 150 -19.55 3.00 28.95
N ILE A 151 -18.63 3.53 29.75
CA ILE A 151 -17.33 2.94 30.03
C ILE A 151 -17.23 2.59 31.52
N LYS A 152 -16.58 1.46 31.83
CA LYS A 152 -16.15 1.10 33.18
C LYS A 152 -14.63 1.14 33.25
N SER A 153 -14.09 2.02 34.08
CA SER A 153 -12.64 2.14 34.38
C SER A 153 -12.43 1.70 35.84
N GLY A 154 -11.88 0.52 36.01
CA GLY A 154 -11.78 -0.12 37.33
C GLY A 154 -13.18 -0.29 38.01
N LYS A 155 -13.43 0.40 39.13
CA LYS A 155 -14.73 0.38 39.83
C LYS A 155 -15.68 1.48 39.37
N LYS A 156 -15.24 2.47 38.63
CA LYS A 156 -16.05 3.63 38.24
C LYS A 156 -16.70 3.40 36.88
N LYS A 157 -17.97 3.83 36.74
CA LYS A 157 -18.68 3.91 35.46
C LYS A 157 -18.83 5.39 35.07
N ARG A 158 -18.65 5.69 33.80
CA ARG A 158 -18.85 7.01 33.21
C ARG A 158 -19.40 6.93 31.80
N SER A 159 -20.12 7.95 31.37
CA SER A 159 -20.46 8.14 29.97
C SER A 159 -19.49 9.14 29.35
N VAL A 160 -19.07 8.86 28.13
CA VAL A 160 -18.26 9.76 27.28
C VAL A 160 -18.93 9.89 25.93
N PHE A 161 -18.72 11.02 25.29
CA PHE A 161 -19.23 11.28 23.93
C PHE A 161 -18.08 11.34 22.96
N VAL A 162 -18.19 10.56 21.87
CA VAL A 162 -17.21 10.47 20.80
C VAL A 162 -17.87 10.74 19.45
N ARG A 163 -17.07 11.00 18.44
CA ARG A 163 -17.49 10.96 17.04
C ARG A 163 -16.74 9.83 16.33
N PRO A 164 -17.39 8.66 16.10
CA PRO A 164 -16.78 7.56 15.39
C PRO A 164 -16.26 8.00 14.03
N GLN A 165 -15.14 7.47 13.61
CA GLN A 165 -14.44 7.89 12.42
C GLN A 165 -14.66 6.93 11.26
N SER A 166 -14.39 7.38 10.03
CA SER A 166 -14.47 6.53 8.84
C SER A 166 -13.38 5.44 8.87
N ARG A 167 -13.61 4.33 8.16
CA ARG A 167 -12.60 3.29 7.94
C ARG A 167 -11.30 3.87 7.35
N TYR A 168 -11.42 4.86 6.47
CA TYR A 168 -10.27 5.54 5.88
C TYR A 168 -9.42 6.25 6.95
N SER A 169 -10.05 7.03 7.83
CA SER A 169 -9.35 7.77 8.90
C SER A 169 -8.67 6.83 9.90
N VAL A 170 -9.41 5.81 10.38
CA VAL A 170 -8.84 4.81 11.31
C VAL A 170 -7.71 4.02 10.65
N GLY A 171 -7.85 3.69 9.37
CA GLY A 171 -6.79 3.03 8.60
C GLY A 171 -5.51 3.87 8.48
N TRP A 172 -5.62 5.21 8.46
CA TRP A 172 -4.46 6.11 8.50
C TRP A 172 -3.78 6.12 9.88
N PHE A 173 -4.54 6.15 10.97
CA PHE A 173 -3.97 6.12 12.32
C PHE A 173 -3.25 4.81 12.60
N ARG A 174 -3.84 3.65 12.19
CA ARG A 174 -3.17 2.35 12.29
C ARG A 174 -1.87 2.31 11.48
N TYR A 175 -1.90 2.88 10.28
CA TYR A 175 -0.71 2.98 9.47
C TYR A 175 0.37 3.86 10.12
N ASP A 176 0.03 5.02 10.66
CA ASP A 176 0.98 5.92 11.30
C ASP A 176 1.55 5.30 12.59
N GLU A 177 0.76 4.54 13.35
CA GLU A 177 1.23 3.75 14.49
C GLU A 177 2.21 2.66 14.05
N TRP A 178 1.85 1.87 13.05
CA TRP A 178 2.70 0.82 12.49
C TRP A 178 4.05 1.37 11.99
N VAL A 179 4.06 2.52 11.32
CA VAL A 179 5.30 3.18 10.88
C VAL A 179 6.13 3.66 12.06
N ARG A 180 5.50 4.20 13.10
CA ARG A 180 6.19 4.66 14.31
C ARG A 180 6.91 3.51 15.01
N GLU A 181 6.23 2.40 15.25
CA GLU A 181 6.81 1.21 15.88
C GLU A 181 8.04 0.70 15.11
N ARG A 182 7.96 0.61 13.78
CA ARG A 182 9.10 0.17 12.95
C ARG A 182 10.26 1.17 12.97
N ARG A 183 9.94 2.44 13.06
CA ARG A 183 10.97 3.47 13.26
C ARG A 183 11.68 3.32 14.59
N GLU A 184 10.93 3.07 15.66
CA GLU A 184 11.48 2.81 17.01
C GLU A 184 12.36 1.55 17.01
N ILE A 185 11.95 0.47 16.34
CA ILE A 185 12.77 -0.74 16.17
C ILE A 185 14.09 -0.41 15.45
N VAL A 186 14.04 0.30 14.33
CA VAL A 186 15.28 0.67 13.60
C VAL A 186 16.18 1.56 14.43
N GLU A 187 15.61 2.52 15.13
CA GLU A 187 16.36 3.44 16.00
C GLU A 187 17.04 2.68 17.15
N LEU A 188 16.31 1.78 17.82
CA LEU A 188 16.84 0.94 18.89
C LEU A 188 17.98 0.03 18.39
N LEU A 189 17.74 -0.72 17.31
CA LEU A 189 18.71 -1.69 16.78
C LEU A 189 19.96 -1.03 16.18
N SER A 190 19.87 0.24 15.75
CA SER A 190 20.98 0.99 15.17
C SER A 190 21.65 1.96 16.14
N GLU A 191 21.25 1.99 17.42
CA GLU A 191 21.71 2.98 18.40
C GLU A 191 21.50 4.42 17.89
N GLY A 192 20.38 4.68 17.24
CA GLY A 192 20.01 5.97 16.69
C GLY A 192 20.72 6.38 15.39
N LYS A 193 21.57 5.54 14.81
CA LYS A 193 22.37 5.88 13.60
C LYS A 193 21.62 5.81 12.31
N LEU A 194 20.57 4.99 12.22
CA LEU A 194 19.75 4.80 11.02
C LEU A 194 18.39 5.46 11.15
N GLY A 195 17.87 5.94 10.02
CA GLY A 195 16.49 6.36 9.89
C GLY A 195 15.64 5.31 9.17
N TYR A 196 14.32 5.34 9.38
CA TYR A 196 13.36 4.47 8.71
C TYR A 196 12.28 5.29 8.01
N ILE A 197 12.06 5.01 6.73
CA ILE A 197 11.03 5.65 5.91
C ILE A 197 10.22 4.57 5.22
N HIS A 198 8.90 4.52 5.47
CA HIS A 198 7.99 3.67 4.73
C HIS A 198 7.29 4.47 3.62
N ILE A 199 7.31 3.97 2.39
CA ILE A 199 6.60 4.53 1.24
C ILE A 199 5.32 3.74 1.04
N ARG A 200 4.19 4.27 1.51
CA ARG A 200 2.89 3.57 1.52
C ARG A 200 2.34 3.26 0.13
N GLY A 201 2.63 4.09 -0.85
CA GLY A 201 2.19 3.94 -2.24
C GLY A 201 3.01 4.86 -3.14
N MET A 202 3.04 4.60 -4.43
CA MET A 202 3.83 5.36 -5.40
C MET A 202 3.04 6.51 -6.03
N GLY A 203 2.31 7.28 -5.20
CA GLY A 203 1.57 8.48 -5.61
C GLY A 203 2.19 9.77 -5.10
N TYR A 204 1.75 10.92 -5.64
CA TYR A 204 2.29 12.24 -5.31
C TYR A 204 2.27 12.58 -3.80
N PRO A 205 1.22 12.24 -3.02
CA PRO A 205 1.24 12.46 -1.57
C PRO A 205 2.37 11.69 -0.85
N SER A 206 2.71 10.49 -1.33
CA SER A 206 3.84 9.72 -0.79
C SER A 206 5.18 10.32 -1.18
N LEU A 207 5.31 10.90 -2.38
CA LEU A 207 6.50 11.63 -2.80
C LEU A 207 6.76 12.83 -1.88
N GLN A 208 5.76 13.67 -1.66
CA GLN A 208 5.87 14.83 -0.76
C GLN A 208 6.24 14.40 0.68
N ARG A 209 5.64 13.29 1.17
CA ARG A 209 5.98 12.74 2.49
C ARG A 209 7.43 12.23 2.51
N PHE A 210 7.89 11.56 1.47
CA PHE A 210 9.26 11.09 1.35
C PHE A 210 10.26 12.25 1.36
N GLU A 211 10.02 13.30 0.58
CA GLU A 211 10.83 14.53 0.57
C GLU A 211 10.96 15.13 1.98
N ALA A 212 9.84 15.30 2.69
CA ALA A 212 9.83 15.82 4.05
C ALA A 212 10.59 14.89 5.02
N GLN A 213 10.47 13.57 4.86
CA GLN A 213 11.11 12.59 5.73
C GLN A 213 12.61 12.45 5.46
N LEU A 214 13.12 12.74 4.26
CA LEU A 214 14.57 12.84 4.05
C LEU A 214 15.22 13.86 4.99
N PHE A 215 14.48 14.91 5.39
CA PHE A 215 14.92 15.88 6.39
C PHE A 215 14.58 15.42 7.80
N SER A 216 13.31 15.23 8.11
CA SER A 216 12.87 15.03 9.49
C SER A 216 13.34 13.70 10.09
N VAL A 217 13.49 12.67 9.27
CA VAL A 217 13.98 11.34 9.68
C VAL A 217 15.46 11.17 9.38
N GLY A 218 15.91 11.71 8.23
CA GLY A 218 17.31 11.55 7.78
C GLY A 218 18.31 12.48 8.45
N SER A 219 17.88 13.58 9.09
CA SER A 219 18.78 14.51 9.73
C SER A 219 19.63 13.83 10.81
N GLY A 220 20.95 14.00 10.72
CA GLY A 220 21.91 13.39 11.66
C GLY A 220 22.11 11.88 11.48
N LYS A 221 21.32 11.20 10.63
CA LYS A 221 21.46 9.75 10.40
C LYS A 221 22.60 9.44 9.42
N GLU A 222 23.18 8.26 9.57
CA GLU A 222 24.29 7.76 8.75
C GLU A 222 23.79 6.90 7.56
N GLY A 223 22.58 6.34 7.66
CA GLY A 223 21.94 5.53 6.63
C GLY A 223 20.41 5.53 6.75
N LEU A 224 19.72 5.05 5.72
CA LEU A 224 18.26 4.91 5.70
C LEU A 224 17.83 3.49 5.34
N VAL A 225 16.90 2.96 6.12
CA VAL A 225 16.05 1.82 5.73
C VAL A 225 14.82 2.40 5.04
N ILE A 226 14.66 2.11 3.75
CA ILE A 226 13.50 2.50 2.95
C ILE A 226 12.63 1.26 2.76
N ASP A 227 11.38 1.33 3.19
CA ASP A 227 10.47 0.20 3.19
C ASP A 227 9.34 0.42 2.15
N VAL A 228 9.24 -0.47 1.17
CA VAL A 228 8.16 -0.50 0.18
C VAL A 228 7.30 -1.75 0.32
N ARG A 229 7.39 -2.47 1.43
CA ARG A 229 6.49 -3.59 1.72
C ARG A 229 5.04 -3.11 1.75
N ASN A 230 4.13 -3.93 1.23
CA ASN A 230 2.69 -3.62 1.12
C ASN A 230 2.37 -2.35 0.30
N ASN A 231 3.25 -1.92 -0.58
CA ASN A 231 3.05 -0.76 -1.46
C ASN A 231 2.43 -1.20 -2.79
N GLY A 232 1.18 -0.84 -3.03
CA GLY A 232 0.41 -1.24 -4.22
C GLY A 232 0.81 -0.55 -5.53
N GLY A 233 1.90 0.25 -5.57
CA GLY A 233 2.40 0.90 -6.78
C GLY A 233 1.87 2.32 -7.01
N GLY A 234 2.04 2.79 -8.24
CA GLY A 234 1.75 4.15 -8.72
C GLY A 234 2.71 4.56 -9.83
N SER A 235 3.38 5.75 -9.72
CA SER A 235 4.18 6.30 -10.83
C SER A 235 5.32 7.26 -10.43
N ILE A 236 5.93 7.11 -9.23
CA ILE A 236 6.94 8.05 -8.71
C ILE A 236 8.36 7.47 -8.60
N THR A 237 8.63 6.31 -9.16
CA THR A 237 9.97 5.68 -9.07
C THR A 237 11.08 6.59 -9.55
N ASP A 238 10.92 7.25 -10.71
CA ASP A 238 11.96 8.10 -11.26
C ASP A 238 12.26 9.32 -10.39
N GLN A 239 11.23 9.90 -9.76
CA GLN A 239 11.39 11.02 -8.82
C GLN A 239 12.13 10.59 -7.54
N LEU A 240 11.81 9.39 -7.01
CA LEU A 240 12.54 8.82 -5.87
C LEU A 240 14.00 8.56 -6.23
N LEU A 241 14.27 7.97 -7.39
CA LEU A 241 15.63 7.69 -7.85
C LEU A 241 16.43 8.99 -8.07
N ALA A 242 15.80 10.05 -8.61
CA ALA A 242 16.44 11.36 -8.77
C ALA A 242 16.93 11.92 -7.43
N MET A 243 16.21 11.68 -6.33
CA MET A 243 16.64 12.09 -4.99
C MET A 243 17.70 11.17 -4.36
N LEU A 244 17.74 9.90 -4.76
CA LEU A 244 18.60 8.89 -4.17
C LEU A 244 19.93 8.69 -4.93
N GLN A 245 20.05 9.18 -6.17
CA GLN A 245 21.20 8.93 -7.05
C GLN A 245 22.01 10.18 -7.41
N VAL A 246 21.85 11.24 -6.67
CA VAL A 246 22.61 12.49 -6.93
C VAL A 246 24.09 12.24 -6.77
N LYS A 247 24.86 12.49 -7.84
CA LYS A 247 26.33 12.37 -7.83
C LYS A 247 26.96 13.70 -7.42
N ARG A 248 27.92 13.63 -6.49
CA ARG A 248 28.77 14.78 -6.18
C ARG A 248 29.67 15.10 -7.38
N HIS A 249 29.76 16.36 -7.74
CA HIS A 249 30.64 16.81 -8.80
C HIS A 249 31.72 17.79 -8.29
N ALA A 250 31.55 18.35 -7.08
CA ALA A 250 32.48 19.27 -6.45
C ALA A 250 32.27 19.30 -4.93
N VAL A 251 33.20 19.90 -4.21
CA VAL A 251 33.11 20.21 -2.77
C VAL A 251 33.58 21.65 -2.59
N THR A 252 32.85 22.47 -1.85
CA THR A 252 33.26 23.81 -1.44
C THR A 252 33.80 23.78 -0.02
N TYR A 253 34.87 24.52 0.24
CA TYR A 253 35.46 24.65 1.55
C TYR A 253 35.39 26.09 2.04
N PRO A 254 35.06 26.34 3.30
CA PRO A 254 35.13 27.66 3.89
C PRO A 254 36.59 28.08 4.10
N ARG A 255 36.83 29.39 4.23
CA ARG A 255 38.19 29.96 4.39
C ARG A 255 38.90 29.48 5.67
N ASP A 256 38.13 29.19 6.70
CA ASP A 256 38.64 28.76 8.02
C ASP A 256 39.09 27.29 8.07
N GLY A 257 39.02 26.58 6.93
CA GLY A 257 39.35 25.14 6.84
C GLY A 257 38.33 24.23 7.45
N GLY A 258 37.13 24.71 7.72
CA GLY A 258 36.02 23.90 8.19
C GLY A 258 35.63 22.77 7.24
N PRO A 259 34.70 21.90 7.64
CA PRO A 259 34.29 20.74 6.81
C PRO A 259 33.75 21.14 5.43
N GLY A 260 34.15 20.39 4.42
CA GLY A 260 33.73 20.64 3.05
C GLY A 260 32.23 20.42 2.86
N TYR A 261 31.61 21.24 2.02
CA TYR A 261 30.21 21.14 1.64
C TYR A 261 30.08 20.55 0.22
N PRO A 262 29.46 19.36 0.07
CA PRO A 262 29.36 18.71 -1.22
C PRO A 262 28.37 19.41 -2.14
N GLN A 263 28.74 19.52 -3.41
CA GLN A 263 27.90 20.00 -4.50
C GLN A 263 27.33 18.82 -5.30
N GLY A 264 26.17 18.98 -5.91
CA GLY A 264 25.48 17.92 -6.67
C GLY A 264 24.09 17.60 -6.16
N ARG A 265 23.45 18.55 -5.43
CA ARG A 265 22.09 18.42 -4.95
C ARG A 265 21.09 18.96 -5.95
N LEU A 266 20.56 18.08 -6.77
CA LEU A 266 19.36 18.32 -7.56
C LEU A 266 18.59 16.99 -7.61
N PRO A 267 17.34 16.93 -7.18
CA PRO A 267 16.53 18.02 -6.60
C PRO A 267 17.03 18.49 -5.25
N LEU A 268 16.40 19.53 -4.70
CA LEU A 268 16.78 20.19 -3.43
C LEU A 268 16.88 19.19 -2.25
N TYR A 269 16.09 18.14 -2.29
CA TYR A 269 16.09 17.04 -1.33
C TYR A 269 16.81 15.85 -1.94
N SER A 270 17.92 15.43 -1.36
CA SER A 270 18.68 14.30 -1.84
C SER A 270 19.32 13.52 -0.70
N TRP A 271 19.50 12.22 -0.90
CA TRP A 271 20.14 11.32 0.04
C TRP A 271 21.23 10.53 -0.65
N VAL A 272 22.48 10.81 -0.29
CA VAL A 272 23.66 10.19 -0.91
C VAL A 272 24.37 9.19 0.01
N LYS A 273 23.96 9.10 1.29
CA LYS A 273 24.50 8.15 2.26
C LYS A 273 23.93 6.74 1.97
N PRO A 274 24.47 5.68 2.58
CA PRO A 274 23.99 4.32 2.39
C PRO A 274 22.49 4.16 2.61
N ILE A 275 21.88 3.28 1.82
CA ILE A 275 20.50 2.84 2.00
C ILE A 275 20.41 1.31 1.91
N ILE A 276 19.33 0.78 2.45
CA ILE A 276 18.84 -0.56 2.24
C ILE A 276 17.33 -0.48 1.98
N VAL A 277 16.80 -1.32 1.10
CA VAL A 277 15.38 -1.31 0.74
C VAL A 277 14.73 -2.62 1.15
N LEU A 278 13.54 -2.52 1.78
CA LEU A 278 12.70 -3.67 2.10
C LEU A 278 11.58 -3.80 1.08
N CYS A 279 11.34 -5.02 0.58
CA CYS A 279 10.19 -5.36 -0.25
C CYS A 279 9.57 -6.71 0.17
N ASN A 280 8.33 -6.94 -0.27
CA ASN A 280 7.64 -8.20 -0.07
C ASN A 280 6.73 -8.55 -1.26
N GLU A 281 6.02 -9.69 -1.16
CA GLU A 281 5.06 -10.19 -2.14
C GLU A 281 3.85 -9.26 -2.38
N HIS A 282 3.70 -8.22 -1.57
CA HIS A 282 2.69 -7.17 -1.72
C HIS A 282 3.29 -5.84 -2.21
N SER A 283 4.59 -5.78 -2.46
CA SER A 283 5.22 -4.68 -3.19
C SER A 283 4.89 -4.84 -4.67
N PHE A 284 3.98 -4.03 -5.20
CA PHE A 284 3.35 -4.26 -6.50
C PHE A 284 3.61 -3.13 -7.49
N SER A 285 3.67 -3.43 -8.78
CA SER A 285 3.74 -2.44 -9.86
C SER A 285 4.93 -1.48 -9.72
N ASN A 286 4.72 -0.19 -9.59
CA ASN A 286 5.79 0.81 -9.47
C ASN A 286 6.69 0.60 -8.23
N ALA A 287 6.23 -0.10 -7.18
CA ALA A 287 7.07 -0.51 -6.06
C ALA A 287 8.05 -1.63 -6.45
N GLU A 288 7.64 -2.53 -7.36
CA GLU A 288 8.54 -3.55 -7.94
C GLU A 288 9.58 -2.91 -8.84
N ILE A 289 9.17 -1.94 -9.67
CA ILE A 289 10.07 -1.15 -10.52
C ILE A 289 11.12 -0.44 -9.67
N PHE A 290 10.71 0.18 -8.56
CA PHE A 290 11.62 0.83 -7.62
C PHE A 290 12.60 -0.19 -7.01
N SER A 291 12.11 -1.32 -6.52
CA SER A 291 12.94 -2.39 -5.95
C SER A 291 13.94 -2.93 -6.97
N HIS A 292 13.50 -3.19 -8.20
CA HIS A 292 14.37 -3.60 -9.31
C HIS A 292 15.43 -2.53 -9.62
N ALA A 293 15.04 -1.27 -9.69
CA ALA A 293 15.95 -0.16 -10.02
C ALA A 293 17.03 0.02 -8.94
N ILE A 294 16.68 -0.06 -7.65
CA ILE A 294 17.65 0.03 -6.54
C ILE A 294 18.75 -1.01 -6.69
N LYS A 295 18.39 -2.26 -7.01
CA LYS A 295 19.32 -3.35 -7.23
C LYS A 295 20.14 -3.17 -8.50
N THR A 296 19.50 -2.92 -9.64
CA THR A 296 20.15 -2.78 -10.96
C THR A 296 21.12 -1.61 -11.01
N LEU A 297 20.82 -0.54 -10.30
CA LEU A 297 21.65 0.67 -10.22
C LEU A 297 22.65 0.62 -9.05
N GLU A 298 22.73 -0.52 -8.37
CA GLU A 298 23.62 -0.74 -7.22
C GLU A 298 23.51 0.36 -6.15
N ARG A 299 22.31 0.97 -6.04
CA ARG A 299 22.10 2.07 -5.10
C ARG A 299 22.03 1.62 -3.66
N GLY A 300 21.58 0.42 -3.41
CA GLY A 300 21.44 -0.19 -2.10
C GLY A 300 21.15 -1.68 -2.20
N GLU A 301 21.21 -2.36 -1.08
CA GLU A 301 20.86 -3.77 -0.97
C GLU A 301 19.34 -3.92 -0.83
N LEU A 302 18.76 -4.88 -1.51
CA LEU A 302 17.34 -5.22 -1.43
C LEU A 302 17.17 -6.43 -0.51
N VAL A 303 16.31 -6.30 0.50
CA VAL A 303 16.05 -7.34 1.51
C VAL A 303 14.55 -7.64 1.59
N GLY A 304 14.18 -8.89 1.77
CA GLY A 304 12.79 -9.28 1.99
C GLY A 304 12.36 -10.50 1.20
N ILE A 305 11.19 -10.44 0.58
CA ILE A 305 10.61 -11.52 -0.24
C ILE A 305 10.51 -11.04 -1.69
N PRO A 306 10.71 -11.91 -2.69
CA PRO A 306 10.50 -11.56 -4.10
C PRO A 306 9.13 -10.94 -4.33
N THR A 307 9.08 -9.89 -5.14
CA THR A 307 7.83 -9.24 -5.50
C THR A 307 7.06 -10.05 -6.54
N PRO A 308 5.73 -9.86 -6.72
CA PRO A 308 4.90 -10.78 -7.51
C PRO A 308 5.16 -10.70 -9.03
N GLY A 309 5.67 -9.58 -9.54
CA GLY A 309 5.87 -9.38 -10.98
C GLY A 309 4.63 -8.88 -11.69
N GLY A 310 3.82 -8.06 -11.05
CA GLY A 310 2.70 -7.38 -11.70
C GLY A 310 3.12 -6.03 -12.25
N VAL A 311 3.84 -6.00 -13.38
CA VAL A 311 4.53 -4.79 -13.86
C VAL A 311 4.16 -4.47 -15.31
N ILE A 312 2.99 -3.89 -15.50
CA ILE A 312 2.52 -3.39 -16.80
C ILE A 312 2.05 -1.95 -16.65
N SER A 313 2.43 -1.06 -17.58
CA SER A 313 1.83 0.27 -17.65
C SER A 313 0.40 0.14 -18.17
N THR A 314 -0.54 0.73 -17.47
CA THR A 314 -1.98 0.54 -17.71
C THR A 314 -2.72 1.88 -17.73
N GLY A 315 -3.84 1.92 -18.46
CA GLY A 315 -4.84 2.97 -18.44
C GLY A 315 -6.19 2.47 -17.95
N TRP A 316 -7.14 3.38 -17.84
CA TRP A 316 -8.55 3.10 -17.63
C TRP A 316 -9.34 3.63 -18.81
N GLU A 317 -10.20 2.79 -19.38
CA GLU A 317 -11.12 3.15 -20.44
C GLU A 317 -12.54 3.13 -19.90
N GLY A 318 -13.29 4.20 -20.16
CA GLY A 318 -14.70 4.34 -19.75
C GLY A 318 -15.64 3.79 -20.82
N LEU A 319 -16.76 3.22 -20.40
CA LEU A 319 -17.83 2.75 -21.24
C LEU A 319 -19.08 3.63 -21.09
N LEU A 320 -20.05 3.44 -21.98
CA LEU A 320 -21.21 4.33 -22.11
C LEU A 320 -22.11 4.43 -20.87
N ASP A 321 -22.12 3.41 -20.01
CA ASP A 321 -22.92 3.35 -18.79
C ASP A 321 -22.18 3.83 -17.52
N GLY A 322 -20.93 4.32 -17.69
CA GLY A 322 -20.04 4.70 -16.59
C GLY A 322 -19.28 3.54 -15.96
N SER A 323 -19.42 2.31 -16.49
CA SER A 323 -18.47 1.24 -16.21
C SER A 323 -17.11 1.53 -16.85
N SER A 324 -16.09 0.80 -16.47
CA SER A 324 -14.74 0.99 -16.98
C SER A 324 -13.95 -0.30 -16.94
N PHE A 325 -12.91 -0.39 -17.76
CA PHE A 325 -11.96 -1.49 -17.71
C PHE A 325 -10.52 -1.01 -17.74
N ARG A 326 -9.62 -1.84 -17.23
CA ARG A 326 -8.20 -1.56 -17.28
C ARG A 326 -7.60 -2.11 -18.56
N LEU A 327 -6.79 -1.28 -19.21
CA LEU A 327 -6.13 -1.57 -20.48
C LEU A 327 -4.61 -1.66 -20.25
N PRO A 328 -4.03 -2.87 -20.29
CA PRO A 328 -2.58 -3.07 -20.28
C PRO A 328 -1.95 -2.55 -21.58
N LEU A 329 -1.13 -1.47 -21.48
CA LEU A 329 -0.63 -0.72 -22.65
C LEU A 329 0.83 -0.98 -22.97
N ARG A 330 1.70 -1.17 -21.96
CA ARG A 330 3.14 -1.33 -22.14
C ARG A 330 3.71 -2.33 -21.16
N GLY A 331 4.37 -3.37 -21.67
CA GLY A 331 5.15 -4.29 -20.88
C GLY A 331 6.49 -3.67 -20.44
N TRP A 332 6.98 -4.06 -19.29
CA TRP A 332 8.28 -3.70 -18.76
C TRP A 332 9.27 -4.84 -18.95
N TYR A 333 10.48 -4.51 -19.37
CA TYR A 333 11.51 -5.49 -19.71
C TYR A 333 12.82 -5.18 -19.01
N TYR A 334 13.56 -6.21 -18.63
CA TYR A 334 14.89 -6.06 -18.05
C TYR A 334 15.89 -5.53 -19.08
N GLY A 335 16.83 -4.70 -18.63
CA GLY A 335 17.92 -4.15 -19.43
C GLY A 335 17.67 -2.76 -19.99
N THR A 336 18.71 -2.17 -20.57
CA THR A 336 18.77 -0.78 -21.03
C THR A 336 18.81 -0.61 -22.55
N ASP A 337 18.86 -1.73 -23.30
CA ASP A 337 18.85 -1.66 -24.78
C ASP A 337 17.45 -1.27 -25.28
N LEU A 338 17.39 -0.31 -26.18
CA LEU A 338 16.13 0.21 -26.75
C LEU A 338 15.50 -0.75 -27.79
N ARG A 339 16.20 -1.78 -28.22
CA ARG A 339 15.67 -2.76 -29.16
C ARG A 339 14.85 -3.81 -28.41
N ARG A 340 13.67 -4.10 -28.94
CA ARG A 340 12.76 -5.12 -28.39
C ARG A 340 13.24 -6.55 -28.75
N SER A 341 14.50 -6.89 -28.60
CA SER A 341 14.97 -8.25 -28.88
C SER A 341 15.04 -9.07 -27.59
N ALA A 342 14.37 -10.22 -27.59
CA ALA A 342 14.51 -11.34 -26.65
C ALA A 342 14.73 -11.00 -25.16
N LYS A 343 14.09 -9.93 -24.64
CA LYS A 343 14.28 -9.48 -23.27
C LYS A 343 13.27 -10.17 -22.35
N ARG A 344 13.77 -10.53 -21.18
CA ARG A 344 12.92 -11.07 -20.12
C ARG A 344 11.93 -9.99 -19.70
N ASN A 345 10.64 -10.29 -19.80
CA ASN A 345 9.55 -9.45 -19.30
C ASN A 345 9.57 -9.44 -17.77
N MET A 346 9.30 -8.29 -17.16
CA MET A 346 9.10 -8.17 -15.71
C MET A 346 7.76 -8.76 -15.27
N GLU A 347 6.78 -8.84 -16.16
CA GLU A 347 5.50 -9.48 -15.87
C GLU A 347 5.70 -10.96 -15.53
N GLY A 348 5.18 -11.39 -14.38
CA GLY A 348 5.42 -12.72 -13.81
C GLY A 348 6.86 -12.95 -13.27
N ASN A 349 7.72 -11.93 -13.35
CA ASN A 349 9.12 -11.99 -12.91
C ASN A 349 9.45 -10.74 -12.07
N GLY A 350 9.03 -10.74 -10.82
CA GLY A 350 9.23 -9.61 -9.90
C GLY A 350 10.70 -9.37 -9.52
N ALA A 351 10.92 -8.31 -8.77
CA ALA A 351 12.23 -8.01 -8.20
C ALA A 351 12.62 -9.07 -7.16
N VAL A 352 13.79 -9.68 -7.33
CA VAL A 352 14.33 -10.68 -6.40
C VAL A 352 15.30 -10.00 -5.45
N PRO A 353 15.07 -10.03 -4.12
CA PRO A 353 15.98 -9.46 -3.12
C PRO A 353 17.40 -10.05 -3.20
N ASP A 354 18.40 -9.26 -2.78
CA ASP A 354 19.77 -9.74 -2.59
C ASP A 354 19.83 -10.66 -1.36
N VAL A 355 19.00 -10.36 -0.36
CA VAL A 355 18.85 -11.18 0.84
C VAL A 355 17.39 -11.55 1.00
N ILE A 356 17.08 -12.82 0.71
CA ILE A 356 15.70 -13.34 0.87
C ILE A 356 15.50 -13.70 2.34
N VAL A 357 14.47 -13.09 2.92
CA VAL A 357 14.08 -13.26 4.34
C VAL A 357 12.60 -13.61 4.40
N PRO A 358 12.23 -14.87 4.39
CA PRO A 358 10.84 -15.30 4.58
C PRO A 358 10.32 -14.86 5.96
N ILE A 359 9.02 -14.58 6.02
CA ILE A 359 8.34 -14.31 7.29
C ILE A 359 7.52 -15.54 7.64
N ASP A 360 7.75 -16.10 8.82
CA ASP A 360 6.85 -17.09 9.40
C ASP A 360 5.58 -16.34 9.88
N PRO A 361 4.38 -16.73 9.43
CA PRO A 361 3.13 -16.13 9.91
C PRO A 361 2.99 -16.10 11.43
N GLY A 362 3.57 -17.07 12.13
CA GLY A 362 3.58 -17.10 13.60
C GLY A 362 4.51 -16.06 14.26
N GLN A 363 5.40 -15.44 13.48
CA GLN A 363 6.37 -14.45 13.95
C GLN A 363 5.98 -13.00 13.60
N ILE A 364 4.79 -12.79 13.03
CA ILE A 364 4.29 -11.44 12.71
C ILE A 364 3.82 -10.76 14.00
N SER A 365 4.75 -10.40 14.87
CA SER A 365 4.46 -9.52 15.99
C SER A 365 5.07 -8.14 15.76
N ALA A 366 4.52 -7.11 16.40
CA ALA A 366 5.07 -5.76 16.33
C ALA A 366 6.50 -5.68 16.92
N GLU A 367 6.86 -6.63 17.79
CA GLU A 367 8.12 -6.65 18.53
C GLU A 367 9.27 -7.32 17.75
N GLU A 368 8.97 -8.20 16.77
CA GLU A 368 9.97 -8.97 16.03
C GLU A 368 9.80 -8.85 14.51
N ASP A 369 10.29 -7.77 13.92
CA ASP A 369 10.40 -7.66 12.46
C ASP A 369 11.79 -8.14 12.01
N VAL A 370 11.90 -9.44 11.70
CA VAL A 370 13.15 -10.11 11.30
C VAL A 370 13.75 -9.46 10.04
N GLN A 371 12.92 -9.01 9.10
CA GLN A 371 13.41 -8.33 7.89
C GLN A 371 14.06 -6.99 8.23
N ILE A 372 13.47 -6.20 9.12
CA ILE A 372 14.08 -4.97 9.65
C ILE A 372 15.38 -5.28 10.39
N ALA A 373 15.41 -6.27 11.25
CA ALA A 373 16.61 -6.63 12.01
C ALA A 373 17.79 -7.00 11.09
N ILE A 374 17.54 -7.77 10.04
CA ILE A 374 18.54 -8.11 9.03
C ILE A 374 18.98 -6.87 8.24
N ALA A 375 18.04 -6.05 7.81
CA ALA A 375 18.32 -4.81 7.08
C ALA A 375 19.20 -3.87 7.91
N VAL A 376 18.84 -3.62 9.16
CA VAL A 376 19.63 -2.79 10.07
C VAL A 376 21.05 -3.36 10.25
N ARG A 377 21.18 -4.65 10.54
CA ARG A 377 22.49 -5.31 10.69
C ARG A 377 23.37 -5.15 9.45
N ASN A 378 22.81 -5.33 8.26
CA ASN A 378 23.57 -5.23 7.01
C ASN A 378 23.94 -3.77 6.70
N LEU A 379 23.01 -2.82 6.90
CA LEU A 379 23.28 -1.41 6.68
C LEU A 379 24.31 -0.85 7.66
N MET A 380 24.29 -1.27 8.92
CA MET A 380 25.28 -0.87 9.95
C MET A 380 26.71 -1.29 9.60
N ARG A 381 26.89 -2.39 8.85
CA ARG A 381 28.21 -2.77 8.33
C ARG A 381 28.72 -1.80 7.27
N LYS A 382 27.83 -1.30 6.40
CA LYS A 382 28.18 -0.35 5.33
C LYS A 382 28.46 1.06 5.88
N VAL A 383 27.74 1.47 6.92
CA VAL A 383 27.92 2.77 7.57
C VAL A 383 29.28 2.88 8.30
N LYS A 384 29.78 1.81 8.91
CA LYS A 384 31.08 1.80 9.59
C LYS A 384 32.29 1.97 8.66
N VAL A 385 32.08 1.86 7.36
CA VAL A 385 33.15 1.97 6.33
C VAL A 385 33.18 3.36 5.68
N TYR A 386 32.17 4.21 5.95
CA TYR A 386 32.07 5.59 5.47
C TYR A 386 32.55 6.58 6.54
#